data_2da753f0c3b62b429e45c193e71148fa
#
_entry.id   2da753f0c3b62b429e45c193e71148fa
#
_cell.length_a   1.000
_cell.length_b   1.000
_cell.length_c   1.000
_cell.angle_alpha   90.00
_cell.angle_beta   90.00
_cell.angle_gamma   90.00
#
_symmetry.space_group_name_H-M   'P 1'
#
loop_
_entity.id
_entity.type
_entity.pdbx_description
1 polymer ?
#
loop_
_entity_poly.entity_id
_entity_poly.type
_entity_poly.pdbx_seq_one_letter_code
_entity_poly.pdbx_strand_id
1 'polypeptide(L)'
;ENGAIMPRRVPSSDAEPAAAARRTIDARLGLASLTVPSLCASLRISRSALYRMFETEGGVEAYIRNQRLEKVRQALNDPANDERIGELAYRWGFSDASHMSRQFRDAFGMTPSAFRASNRVPNG
;
A
#
# COMPACT_ATOMS: atom_id res chain seq x y z
N GLU A 1 25.63 26.95 7.94
CA GLU A 1 25.31 26.81 7.77
C GLU A 1 24.58 26.40 7.77
N ASN A 2 24.52 26.38 7.84
CA ASN A 2 23.91 26.03 7.74
C ASN A 2 23.04 25.57 7.78
N GLY A 3 22.97 25.63 7.94
CA GLY A 3 22.25 25.38 7.85
C GLY A 3 21.38 25.04 7.72
N ALA A 4 21.61 25.25 7.77
CA ALA A 4 20.96 25.13 7.50
C ALA A 4 20.09 24.76 7.34
N ILE A 5 20.15 24.83 7.39
CA ILE A 5 19.45 24.53 7.16
C ILE A 5 18.48 24.10 7.19
N MET A 6 18.31 23.99 7.30
CA MET A 6 17.54 23.55 7.34
C MET A 6 16.55 23.44 7.27
N PRO A 7 16.39 23.51 7.13
CA PRO A 7 15.39 23.27 7.09
C PRO A 7 14.51 22.97 6.98
N ARG A 8 14.65 23.10 6.82
CA ARG A 8 14.00 22.62 6.85
C ARG A 8 13.30 22.33 7.11
N ARG A 9 13.56 22.44 6.86
CA ARG A 9 12.84 21.92 7.14
C ARG A 9 11.97 21.96 8.05
N VAL A 10 11.54 22.91 8.10
CA VAL A 10 10.45 22.82 9.00
C VAL A 10 9.35 22.04 8.37
N PRO A 11 8.99 20.90 8.92
CA PRO A 11 7.85 20.20 8.39
C PRO A 11 6.64 21.10 8.53
N SER A 12 5.85 21.18 7.49
CA SER A 12 4.55 21.80 7.63
C SER A 12 3.78 21.03 8.69
N SER A 13 2.77 21.63 9.27
CA SER A 13 1.97 20.93 10.27
C SER A 13 1.34 19.66 9.73
N ASP A 14 1.30 19.48 8.38
CA ASP A 14 0.73 18.30 7.75
C ASP A 14 1.77 17.23 7.44
N ALA A 15 3.05 17.58 7.33
CA ALA A 15 4.07 16.62 6.89
C ALA A 15 4.29 15.52 7.92
N GLU A 16 4.43 15.87 9.18
CA GLU A 16 4.67 14.87 10.22
C GLU A 16 3.46 13.98 10.46
N PRO A 17 2.23 14.51 10.56
CA PRO A 17 1.07 13.65 10.68
C PRO A 17 0.88 12.72 9.48
N ALA A 18 1.16 13.20 8.28
CA ALA A 18 1.04 12.37 7.08
C ALA A 18 2.07 11.24 7.11
N ALA A 19 3.29 11.52 7.53
CA ALA A 19 4.32 10.49 7.66
C ALA A 19 3.93 9.45 8.70
N ALA A 20 3.37 9.89 9.82
CA ALA A 20 2.90 8.96 10.85
C ALA A 20 1.77 8.09 10.33
N ALA A 21 0.85 8.68 9.56
CA ALA A 21 -0.25 7.92 8.97
C ALA A 21 0.27 6.86 8.01
N ARG A 22 1.25 7.20 7.18
CA ARG A 22 1.84 6.24 6.25
C ARG A 22 2.52 5.09 6.99
N ARG A 23 3.26 5.38 8.03
CA ARG A 23 3.92 4.35 8.83
C ARG A 23 2.91 3.40 9.46
N THR A 24 1.83 3.95 10.01
CA THR A 24 0.79 3.15 10.63
C THR A 24 0.12 2.24 9.61
N ILE A 25 -0.22 2.78 8.44
CA ILE A 25 -0.83 2.01 7.38
C ILE A 25 0.10 0.89 6.91
N ASP A 26 1.35 1.24 6.64
CA ASP A 26 2.30 0.27 6.08
C ASP A 26 2.58 -0.87 7.05
N ALA A 27 2.51 -0.60 8.34
CA ALA A 27 2.70 -1.63 9.35
C ALA A 27 1.50 -2.57 9.49
N ARG A 28 0.34 -2.19 8.95
CA ARG A 28 -0.91 -2.93 9.15
C ARG A 28 -1.55 -3.41 7.84
N LEU A 29 -0.80 -3.39 6.75
CA LEU A 29 -1.38 -3.69 5.42
C LEU A 29 -2.08 -5.04 5.36
N GLY A 30 -1.55 -6.04 6.04
CA GLY A 30 -2.14 -7.38 6.01
C GLY A 30 -3.34 -7.57 6.92
N LEU A 31 -3.69 -6.58 7.71
CA LEU A 31 -4.77 -6.74 8.70
C LEU A 31 -6.11 -6.34 8.11
N ALA A 32 -7.11 -7.20 8.30
CA ALA A 32 -8.48 -6.88 7.91
C ALA A 32 -9.02 -5.71 8.70
N SER A 33 -8.48 -5.45 9.90
CA SER A 33 -8.91 -4.35 10.74
C SER A 33 -8.39 -2.99 10.26
N LEU A 34 -7.55 -2.96 9.22
CA LEU A 34 -7.08 -1.70 8.66
C LEU A 34 -8.22 -1.03 7.90
N THR A 35 -8.93 -0.15 8.57
CA THR A 35 -10.09 0.55 8.02
C THR A 35 -9.93 2.03 8.31
N VAL A 36 -10.67 2.85 7.57
CA VAL A 36 -10.66 4.29 7.80
C VAL A 36 -11.05 4.64 9.24
N PRO A 37 -12.14 4.08 9.79
CA PRO A 37 -12.46 4.38 11.19
C PRO A 37 -11.36 3.98 12.17
N SER A 38 -10.73 2.82 11.98
CA SER A 38 -9.69 2.38 12.90
C SER A 38 -8.46 3.27 12.80
N LEU A 39 -8.14 3.74 11.60
CA LEU A 39 -7.03 4.66 11.41
C LEU A 39 -7.29 6.00 12.08
N CYS A 40 -8.50 6.53 11.92
CA CYS A 40 -8.85 7.79 12.55
C CYS A 40 -8.75 7.68 14.08
N ALA A 41 -9.20 6.56 14.63
CA ALA A 41 -9.12 6.33 16.06
C ALA A 41 -7.66 6.23 16.54
N SER A 42 -6.85 5.45 15.82
CA SER A 42 -5.44 5.27 16.18
C SER A 42 -4.65 6.56 16.09
N LEU A 43 -4.91 7.34 15.06
CA LEU A 43 -4.15 8.55 14.80
C LEU A 43 -4.75 9.77 15.48
N ARG A 44 -5.95 9.63 16.02
CA ARG A 44 -6.68 10.72 16.68
C ARG A 44 -6.89 11.90 15.76
N ILE A 45 -7.36 11.60 14.56
CA ILE A 45 -7.65 12.62 13.56
C ILE A 45 -9.04 12.39 12.98
N SER A 46 -9.57 13.42 12.36
CA SER A 46 -10.87 13.32 11.70
C SER A 46 -10.73 12.59 10.36
N ARG A 47 -11.84 12.11 9.86
CA ARG A 47 -11.89 11.50 8.54
C ARG A 47 -11.44 12.51 7.47
N SER A 48 -11.90 13.75 7.58
CA SER A 48 -11.52 14.79 6.64
C SER A 48 -10.01 15.01 6.60
N ALA A 49 -9.40 15.05 7.79
CA ALA A 49 -7.95 15.23 7.88
C ALA A 49 -7.22 14.07 7.25
N LEU A 50 -7.69 12.85 7.49
CA LEU A 50 -7.07 11.66 6.92
C LEU A 50 -7.14 11.69 5.39
N TYR A 51 -8.32 11.99 4.83
CA TYR A 51 -8.44 12.05 3.38
C TYR A 51 -7.58 13.15 2.77
N ARG A 52 -7.49 14.28 3.43
CA ARG A 52 -6.67 15.39 2.94
C ARG A 52 -5.19 15.00 2.85
N MET A 53 -4.71 14.22 3.83
CA MET A 53 -3.32 13.76 3.83
C MET A 53 -2.96 12.91 2.63
N PHE A 54 -3.93 12.23 2.04
CA PHE A 54 -3.68 11.31 0.93
C PHE A 54 -4.31 11.78 -0.37
N GLU A 55 -4.60 13.06 -0.44
CA GLU A 55 -5.28 13.63 -1.60
C GLU A 55 -4.50 13.38 -2.90
N THR A 56 -3.18 13.50 -2.84
CA THR A 56 -2.35 13.31 -4.03
C THR A 56 -2.30 11.85 -4.48
N GLU A 57 -2.66 10.92 -3.61
CA GLU A 57 -2.71 9.50 -3.95
C GLU A 57 -4.12 9.05 -4.37
N GLY A 58 -5.05 9.97 -4.43
CA GLY A 58 -6.43 9.62 -4.75
C GLY A 58 -7.25 9.25 -3.53
N GLY A 59 -6.74 9.55 -2.33
CA GLY A 59 -7.42 9.24 -1.08
C GLY A 59 -6.72 8.13 -0.32
N VAL A 60 -7.07 8.02 0.96
CA VAL A 60 -6.41 7.04 1.83
C VAL A 60 -6.71 5.61 1.39
N GLU A 61 -7.91 5.36 0.90
CA GLU A 61 -8.26 4.01 0.45
C GLU A 61 -7.47 3.60 -0.78
N ALA A 62 -7.24 4.54 -1.70
CA ALA A 62 -6.39 4.29 -2.84
C ALA A 62 -4.95 4.02 -2.41
N TYR A 63 -4.47 4.77 -1.45
CA TYR A 63 -3.12 4.54 -0.92
C TYR A 63 -2.99 3.13 -0.34
N ILE A 64 -3.94 2.72 0.49
CA ILE A 64 -3.92 1.40 1.10
C ILE A 64 -3.94 0.32 0.03
N ARG A 65 -4.87 0.45 -0.93
CA ARG A 65 -4.98 -0.53 -2.01
C ARG A 65 -3.68 -0.65 -2.80
N ASN A 66 -3.08 0.48 -3.15
CA ASN A 66 -1.87 0.47 -3.96
C ASN A 66 -0.68 -0.10 -3.20
N GLN A 67 -0.60 0.16 -1.89
CA GLN A 67 0.45 -0.43 -1.08
C GLN A 67 0.28 -1.94 -0.95
N ARG A 68 -0.95 -2.41 -0.81
CA ARG A 68 -1.24 -3.84 -0.77
C ARG A 68 -0.89 -4.51 -2.09
N LEU A 69 -1.26 -3.88 -3.20
CA LEU A 69 -0.93 -4.41 -4.53
C LEU A 69 0.57 -4.46 -4.75
N GLU A 70 1.29 -3.47 -4.25
CA GLU A 70 2.75 -3.47 -4.36
C GLU A 70 3.38 -4.63 -3.59
N LYS A 71 2.83 -4.98 -2.42
CA LYS A 71 3.31 -6.14 -1.67
C LYS A 71 3.07 -7.43 -2.44
N VAL A 72 1.91 -7.55 -3.06
CA VAL A 72 1.62 -8.71 -3.90
C VAL A 72 2.61 -8.77 -5.07
N ARG A 73 2.83 -7.63 -5.72
CA ARG A 73 3.77 -7.57 -6.84
C ARG A 73 5.17 -8.00 -6.42
N GLN A 74 5.65 -7.52 -5.29
CA GLN A 74 6.96 -7.90 -4.78
C GLN A 74 7.04 -9.40 -4.52
N ALA A 75 6.00 -9.98 -3.93
CA ALA A 75 5.98 -11.41 -3.68
C ALA A 75 6.00 -12.21 -4.98
N LEU A 76 5.25 -11.76 -5.99
CA LEU A 76 5.20 -12.44 -7.27
C LEU A 76 6.51 -12.31 -8.03
N ASN A 77 7.25 -11.26 -7.77
CA ASN A 77 8.54 -11.04 -8.42
C ASN A 77 9.67 -11.83 -7.76
N ASP A 78 9.43 -12.39 -6.60
CA ASP A 78 10.43 -13.17 -5.87
C ASP A 78 10.36 -14.63 -6.33
N PRO A 79 11.40 -15.16 -6.99
CA PRO A 79 11.36 -16.54 -7.48
C PRO A 79 11.26 -17.57 -6.36
N ALA A 80 11.61 -17.20 -5.14
CA ALA A 80 11.49 -18.11 -4.00
C ALA A 80 10.08 -18.16 -3.44
N ASN A 81 9.20 -17.22 -3.83
CA ASN A 81 7.84 -17.19 -3.33
C ASN A 81 6.96 -18.08 -4.19
N ASP A 82 6.35 -19.10 -3.57
CA ASP A 82 5.45 -19.99 -4.26
C ASP A 82 4.05 -19.99 -3.67
N GLU A 83 3.70 -18.98 -2.90
CA GLU A 83 2.35 -18.86 -2.36
C GLU A 83 1.34 -18.79 -3.49
N ARG A 84 0.19 -19.40 -3.29
CA ARG A 84 -0.90 -19.30 -4.25
C ARG A 84 -1.44 -17.89 -4.30
N ILE A 85 -2.00 -17.54 -5.44
CA ILE A 85 -2.57 -16.20 -5.62
C ILE A 85 -3.60 -15.88 -4.54
N GLY A 86 -4.46 -16.86 -4.20
CA GLY A 86 -5.44 -16.68 -3.13
C GLY A 86 -4.81 -16.46 -1.76
N GLU A 87 -3.70 -17.14 -1.50
CA GLU A 87 -2.96 -16.96 -0.26
C GLU A 87 -2.37 -15.55 -0.16
N LEU A 88 -1.83 -15.05 -1.27
CA LEU A 88 -1.30 -13.70 -1.32
C LEU A 88 -2.39 -12.67 -1.11
N ALA A 89 -3.55 -12.88 -1.73
CA ALA A 89 -4.67 -11.98 -1.55
C ALA A 89 -5.07 -11.90 -0.08
N TYR A 90 -5.21 -13.04 0.57
CA TYR A 90 -5.57 -13.10 1.97
C TYR A 90 -4.51 -12.46 2.85
N ARG A 91 -3.24 -12.78 2.60
CA ARG A 91 -2.13 -12.24 3.39
C ARG A 91 -2.12 -10.71 3.39
N TRP A 92 -2.43 -10.13 2.26
CA TRP A 92 -2.31 -8.67 2.12
C TRP A 92 -3.65 -7.94 2.23
N GLY A 93 -4.65 -8.61 2.84
CA GLY A 93 -5.86 -7.93 3.26
C GLY A 93 -6.96 -7.78 2.23
N PHE A 94 -6.85 -8.48 1.10
CA PHE A 94 -7.91 -8.47 0.10
C PHE A 94 -9.03 -9.42 0.50
N SER A 95 -10.25 -9.07 0.15
CA SER A 95 -11.41 -9.88 0.51
C SER A 95 -11.44 -11.21 -0.22
N ASP A 96 -10.99 -11.23 -1.48
CA ASP A 96 -10.88 -12.47 -2.25
C ASP A 96 -9.89 -12.29 -3.40
N ALA A 97 -9.50 -13.42 -3.98
CA ALA A 97 -8.50 -13.44 -5.03
C ALA A 97 -8.99 -12.79 -6.32
N SER A 98 -10.26 -12.94 -6.64
CA SER A 98 -10.81 -12.35 -7.87
C SER A 98 -10.78 -10.84 -7.82
N HIS A 99 -11.16 -10.28 -6.68
CA HIS A 99 -11.15 -8.84 -6.48
C HIS A 99 -9.71 -8.31 -6.58
N MET A 100 -8.79 -8.98 -5.91
CA MET A 100 -7.38 -8.60 -5.96
C MET A 100 -6.83 -8.69 -7.37
N SER A 101 -7.18 -9.75 -8.11
CA SER A 101 -6.70 -9.93 -9.47
C SER A 101 -7.14 -8.81 -10.39
N ARG A 102 -8.40 -8.37 -10.27
CA ARG A 102 -8.89 -7.27 -11.09
C ARG A 102 -8.14 -5.96 -10.76
N GLN A 103 -7.97 -5.68 -9.48
CA GLN A 103 -7.25 -4.48 -9.07
C GLN A 103 -5.78 -4.53 -9.49
N PHE A 104 -5.16 -5.69 -9.39
CA PHE A 104 -3.78 -5.90 -9.80
C PHE A 104 -3.64 -5.64 -11.31
N ARG A 105 -4.54 -6.20 -12.10
CA ARG A 105 -4.50 -6.00 -13.54
C ARG A 105 -4.70 -4.53 -13.91
N ASP A 106 -5.62 -3.85 -13.21
CA ASP A 106 -5.84 -2.43 -13.47
C ASP A 106 -4.59 -1.61 -13.16
N ALA A 107 -3.87 -1.99 -12.12
CA ALA A 107 -2.69 -1.23 -11.69
C ALA A 107 -1.45 -1.55 -12.52
N PHE A 108 -1.26 -2.81 -12.91
CA PHE A 108 0.00 -3.26 -13.49
C PHE A 108 -0.13 -3.82 -14.91
N GLY A 109 -1.32 -3.88 -15.45
CA GLY A 109 -1.51 -4.25 -16.85
C GLY A 109 -1.63 -5.76 -17.11
N MET A 110 -1.46 -6.60 -16.11
CA MET A 110 -1.64 -8.04 -16.26
C MET A 110 -2.09 -8.65 -14.94
N THR A 111 -2.67 -9.84 -15.03
CA THR A 111 -3.14 -10.52 -13.83
C THR A 111 -1.97 -10.99 -12.98
N PRO A 112 -2.20 -11.27 -11.69
CA PRO A 112 -1.13 -11.80 -10.84
C PRO A 112 -0.52 -13.08 -11.39
N SER A 113 -1.35 -13.99 -11.92
CA SER A 113 -0.84 -15.24 -12.48
C SER A 113 0.05 -15.00 -13.69
N ALA A 114 -0.38 -14.10 -14.57
CA ALA A 114 0.41 -13.76 -15.76
C ALA A 114 1.71 -13.07 -15.36
N PHE A 115 1.66 -12.19 -14.37
CA PHE A 115 2.85 -11.51 -13.89
C PHE A 115 3.86 -12.52 -13.33
N ARG A 116 3.39 -13.45 -12.49
CA ARG A 116 4.27 -14.49 -11.94
C ARG A 116 4.90 -15.32 -13.04
N ALA A 117 4.07 -15.74 -13.99
CA ALA A 117 4.57 -16.58 -15.09
C ALA A 117 5.63 -15.85 -15.90
N SER A 118 5.41 -14.56 -16.17
CA SER A 118 6.36 -13.80 -16.97
C SER A 118 7.69 -13.63 -16.24
N ASN A 119 7.67 -13.52 -14.91
CA ASN A 119 8.88 -13.37 -14.12
C ASN A 119 9.64 -14.67 -13.93
N ARG A 120 8.99 -15.82 -14.19
CA ARG A 120 9.62 -17.12 -14.01
C ARG A 120 10.06 -17.75 -15.32
N VAL A 121 9.80 -17.07 -16.41
CA VAL A 121 10.28 -17.54 -17.70
C VAL A 121 11.79 -17.40 -17.72
N PRO A 122 12.54 -18.49 -17.99
CA PRO A 122 13.99 -18.38 -18.06
C PRO A 122 14.40 -17.42 -19.16
N ASN A 123 15.41 -16.67 -18.86
CA ASN A 123 16.00 -15.79 -19.88
C ASN A 123 16.91 -16.59 -20.78
N GLY A 124 16.57 -16.61 -21.91
CA GLY A 124 17.45 -17.28 -22.83
C GLY A 124 17.28 -18.46 -23.23
#